data_bd53a1598d95d2e23d72bdaea9991dbb
#
_entry.id   bd53a1598d95d2e23d72bdaea9991dbb
#
_cell.length_a   1.000
_cell.length_b   1.000
_cell.length_c   1.000
_cell.angle_alpha   90.00
_cell.angle_beta   90.00
_cell.angle_gamma   90.00
#
_symmetry.space_group_name_H-M   'P 1'
#
loop_
_entity.id
_entity.type
_entity.pdbx_description
1 polymer ?
#
loop_
_entity_poly.entity_id
_entity_poly.type
_entity_poly.pdbx_seq_one_letter_code
_entity_poly.pdbx_strand_id
1 'polypeptide(L)'
;MIIVKHHTINNVPFLEVVQAEHAEKSIPLVFFYHGWTSQKESVLVHGYELAKQGIRALLPDALYHGERQVGPSVEHHYAEFWDIVIQNIEEFPMLVDYFVTKGLANWEHVGVTGLSMGGITTCGLFASEPRIKAASCLMGAPNYSEFMDMLVSEGQKRLNFTFPEAMVETVRQKLEPYDLGREPEKIAGRPFHLWHGRQDGVVPFQPTYHFYNTHKNEEYGRRMRFTATDDEHKVPYTITLEMSRFFREQMF
;
A
#
# COMPACT_ATOMS: atom_id res chain seq x y z
N MET A 1 -23.65 5.45 -12.01
CA MET A 1 -23.06 4.18 -12.52
C MET A 1 -21.56 4.22 -12.25
N ILE A 2 -20.94 3.11 -11.75
CA ILE A 2 -19.49 2.98 -11.63
C ILE A 2 -18.99 2.21 -12.85
N ILE A 3 -17.92 2.68 -13.46
CA ILE A 3 -17.27 2.06 -14.61
C ILE A 3 -15.86 1.61 -14.21
N VAL A 4 -15.41 0.54 -14.84
CA VAL A 4 -14.06 -0.01 -14.70
C VAL A 4 -13.40 0.07 -16.08
N LYS A 5 -12.27 0.76 -16.16
CA LYS A 5 -11.47 0.86 -17.38
C LYS A 5 -10.14 0.16 -17.15
N HIS A 6 -9.67 -0.58 -18.14
CA HIS A 6 -8.35 -1.20 -18.15
C HIS A 6 -7.36 -0.26 -18.85
N HIS A 7 -6.19 -0.08 -18.24
CA HIS A 7 -5.10 0.73 -18.78
C HIS A 7 -3.77 -0.01 -18.67
N THR A 8 -2.85 0.34 -19.57
CA THR A 8 -1.43 -0.02 -19.44
C THR A 8 -0.58 1.21 -19.75
N ILE A 9 0.22 1.66 -18.79
CA ILE A 9 1.12 2.81 -18.93
C ILE A 9 2.52 2.38 -18.54
N ASN A 10 3.49 2.55 -19.44
CA ASN A 10 4.88 2.14 -19.23
C ASN A 10 5.01 0.71 -18.69
N ASN A 11 4.28 -0.24 -19.30
CA ASN A 11 4.21 -1.66 -18.90
C ASN A 11 3.62 -1.92 -17.50
N VAL A 12 2.92 -0.95 -16.91
CA VAL A 12 2.14 -1.15 -15.68
C VAL A 12 0.66 -1.26 -16.04
N PRO A 13 0.06 -2.45 -16.02
CA PRO A 13 -1.37 -2.63 -16.19
C PRO A 13 -2.09 -2.28 -14.88
N PHE A 14 -3.23 -1.59 -15.00
CA PHE A 14 -4.07 -1.24 -13.85
C PHE A 14 -5.54 -1.10 -14.24
N LEU A 15 -6.41 -1.22 -13.25
CA LEU A 15 -7.81 -0.87 -13.37
C LEU A 15 -8.05 0.55 -12.83
N GLU A 16 -8.75 1.37 -13.60
CA GLU A 16 -9.35 2.62 -13.15
C GLU A 16 -10.81 2.36 -12.79
N VAL A 17 -11.20 2.66 -11.55
CA VAL A 17 -12.57 2.51 -11.06
C VAL A 17 -13.10 3.89 -10.70
N VAL A 18 -14.15 4.34 -11.39
CA VAL A 18 -14.66 5.72 -11.25
C VAL A 18 -16.16 5.79 -11.53
N GLN A 19 -16.85 6.78 -10.96
CA GLN A 19 -18.22 7.09 -11.36
C GLN A 19 -18.24 7.64 -12.78
N ALA A 20 -19.16 7.15 -13.63
CA ALA A 20 -19.25 7.53 -15.04
C ALA A 20 -19.37 9.06 -15.24
N GLU A 21 -20.11 9.74 -14.37
CA GLU A 21 -20.30 11.21 -14.39
C GLU A 21 -19.03 12.00 -13.98
N HIS A 22 -18.04 11.32 -13.39
CA HIS A 22 -16.77 11.89 -12.96
C HIS A 22 -15.59 11.44 -13.83
N ALA A 23 -15.81 10.59 -14.83
CA ALA A 23 -14.74 9.97 -15.61
C ALA A 23 -13.80 10.97 -16.28
N GLU A 24 -14.34 12.12 -16.70
CA GLU A 24 -13.58 13.18 -17.39
C GLU A 24 -13.34 14.42 -16.51
N LYS A 25 -13.53 14.30 -15.18
CA LYS A 25 -13.34 15.41 -14.24
C LYS A 25 -12.09 15.22 -13.42
N SER A 26 -11.48 16.32 -13.00
CA SER A 26 -10.47 16.32 -11.96
C SER A 26 -11.12 16.03 -10.61
N ILE A 27 -10.85 14.85 -10.05
CA ILE A 27 -11.37 14.39 -8.77
C ILE A 27 -10.23 13.77 -7.95
N PRO A 28 -10.40 13.58 -6.62
CA PRO A 28 -9.41 12.88 -5.80
C PRO A 28 -9.04 11.52 -6.37
N LEU A 29 -7.74 11.19 -6.27
CA LEU A 29 -7.12 9.98 -6.80
C LEU A 29 -6.57 9.14 -5.66
N VAL A 30 -6.96 7.87 -5.57
CA VAL A 30 -6.42 6.92 -4.58
C VAL A 30 -5.95 5.67 -5.27
N PHE A 31 -4.69 5.29 -4.99
CA PHE A 31 -4.14 4.00 -5.40
C PHE A 31 -4.46 2.94 -4.36
N PHE A 32 -4.87 1.77 -4.81
CA PHE A 32 -5.04 0.58 -3.98
C PHE A 32 -4.13 -0.55 -4.46
N TYR A 33 -3.11 -0.89 -3.69
CA TYR A 33 -2.18 -1.98 -3.99
C TYR A 33 -2.66 -3.30 -3.40
N HIS A 34 -2.62 -4.36 -4.22
CA HIS A 34 -3.00 -5.72 -3.83
C HIS A 34 -1.91 -6.38 -2.97
N GLY A 35 -2.24 -7.55 -2.36
CA GLY A 35 -1.31 -8.36 -1.58
C GLY A 35 -0.47 -9.32 -2.43
N TRP A 36 0.49 -9.99 -1.77
CA TRP A 36 1.26 -11.08 -2.34
C TRP A 36 0.35 -12.19 -2.89
N THR A 37 0.72 -12.81 -3.99
CA THR A 37 -0.07 -13.83 -4.73
C THR A 37 -1.44 -13.38 -5.25
N SER A 38 -1.70 -12.08 -5.25
CA SER A 38 -2.96 -11.48 -5.69
C SER A 38 -2.76 -10.68 -7.00
N GLN A 39 -3.77 -9.94 -7.42
CA GLN A 39 -3.74 -9.10 -8.63
C GLN A 39 -4.79 -7.99 -8.53
N LYS A 40 -4.77 -7.05 -9.46
CA LYS A 40 -5.66 -5.88 -9.49
C LYS A 40 -7.16 -6.21 -9.41
N GLU A 41 -7.60 -7.29 -10.06
CA GLU A 41 -9.01 -7.73 -10.04
C GLU A 41 -9.46 -8.19 -8.65
N SER A 42 -8.57 -8.79 -7.87
CA SER A 42 -8.86 -9.31 -6.52
C SER A 42 -9.21 -8.19 -5.53
N VAL A 43 -8.78 -6.96 -5.81
CA VAL A 43 -9.02 -5.79 -4.96
C VAL A 43 -10.09 -4.84 -5.53
N LEU A 44 -10.83 -5.28 -6.55
CA LEU A 44 -11.85 -4.47 -7.22
C LEU A 44 -12.94 -3.96 -6.26
N VAL A 45 -13.31 -4.74 -5.25
CA VAL A 45 -14.29 -4.34 -4.24
C VAL A 45 -13.86 -3.08 -3.50
N HIS A 46 -12.57 -2.92 -3.20
CA HIS A 46 -12.03 -1.75 -2.51
C HIS A 46 -12.06 -0.52 -3.43
N GLY A 47 -11.68 -0.69 -4.70
CA GLY A 47 -11.79 0.36 -5.72
C GLY A 47 -13.23 0.80 -5.96
N TYR A 48 -14.18 -0.14 -5.96
CA TYR A 48 -15.59 0.14 -6.08
C TYR A 48 -16.12 1.01 -4.91
N GLU A 49 -15.75 0.67 -3.67
CA GLU A 49 -16.17 1.47 -2.50
C GLU A 49 -15.52 2.86 -2.47
N LEU A 50 -14.27 3.02 -2.93
CA LEU A 50 -13.65 4.33 -3.14
C LEU A 50 -14.42 5.14 -4.21
N ALA A 51 -14.77 4.52 -5.34
CA ALA A 51 -15.52 5.18 -6.41
C ALA A 51 -16.91 5.66 -5.95
N LYS A 52 -17.60 4.90 -5.07
CA LYS A 52 -18.87 5.34 -4.44
C LYS A 52 -18.70 6.64 -3.64
N GLN A 53 -17.51 6.89 -3.10
CA GLN A 53 -17.20 8.14 -2.38
C GLN A 53 -16.85 9.31 -3.30
N GLY A 54 -16.92 9.15 -4.63
CA GLY A 54 -16.55 10.18 -5.59
C GLY A 54 -15.05 10.26 -5.87
N ILE A 55 -14.31 9.22 -5.54
CA ILE A 55 -12.85 9.11 -5.69
C ILE A 55 -12.54 8.26 -6.92
N ARG A 56 -11.53 8.62 -7.70
CA ARG A 56 -10.95 7.79 -8.75
C ARG A 56 -10.00 6.80 -8.09
N ALA A 57 -10.28 5.51 -8.18
CA ALA A 57 -9.39 4.48 -7.65
C ALA A 57 -8.56 3.86 -8.79
N LEU A 58 -7.26 3.72 -8.57
CA LEU A 58 -6.33 3.00 -9.45
C LEU A 58 -5.82 1.75 -8.73
N LEU A 59 -5.96 0.62 -9.41
CA LEU A 59 -5.58 -0.69 -8.90
C LEU A 59 -4.50 -1.28 -9.80
N PRO A 60 -3.20 -1.01 -9.55
CA PRO A 60 -2.11 -1.54 -10.39
C PRO A 60 -1.79 -3.00 -10.07
N ASP A 61 -1.32 -3.75 -11.08
CA ASP A 61 -0.62 -5.00 -10.86
C ASP A 61 0.83 -4.72 -10.46
N ALA A 62 1.28 -5.36 -9.39
CA ALA A 62 2.68 -5.36 -9.00
C ALA A 62 3.52 -6.21 -9.96
N LEU A 63 4.84 -5.99 -9.97
CA LEU A 63 5.78 -6.80 -10.74
C LEU A 63 5.60 -8.29 -10.41
N TYR A 64 5.66 -9.18 -11.41
CA TYR A 64 5.42 -10.63 -11.34
C TYR A 64 4.00 -11.05 -10.93
N HIS A 65 3.05 -10.11 -10.84
CA HIS A 65 1.65 -10.39 -10.51
C HIS A 65 0.72 -10.05 -11.67
N GLY A 66 -0.46 -10.68 -11.69
CA GLY A 66 -1.50 -10.43 -12.67
C GLY A 66 -0.99 -10.46 -14.11
N GLU A 67 -1.21 -9.41 -14.89
CA GLU A 67 -0.74 -9.30 -16.27
C GLU A 67 0.78 -9.09 -16.41
N ARG A 68 1.48 -8.83 -15.30
CA ARG A 68 2.95 -8.71 -15.27
C ARG A 68 3.65 -10.03 -14.90
N GLN A 69 2.90 -11.12 -14.75
CA GLN A 69 3.48 -12.43 -14.47
C GLN A 69 4.32 -12.91 -15.65
N VAL A 70 5.58 -13.25 -15.38
CA VAL A 70 6.54 -13.82 -16.35
C VAL A 70 7.14 -15.07 -15.74
N GLY A 71 7.06 -16.17 -16.46
CA GLY A 71 7.60 -17.45 -16.00
C GLY A 71 6.74 -18.14 -14.92
N PRO A 72 7.36 -18.75 -13.89
CA PRO A 72 6.63 -19.44 -12.83
C PRO A 72 5.77 -18.49 -12.01
N SER A 73 4.89 -19.05 -11.15
CA SER A 73 4.06 -18.25 -10.25
C SER A 73 4.90 -17.39 -9.30
N VAL A 74 4.28 -16.33 -8.76
CA VAL A 74 4.96 -15.34 -7.91
C VAL A 74 5.61 -15.94 -6.65
N GLU A 75 5.17 -17.10 -6.19
CA GLU A 75 5.79 -17.79 -5.05
C GLU A 75 7.27 -18.15 -5.30
N HIS A 76 7.70 -18.25 -6.57
CA HIS A 76 9.09 -18.46 -6.93
C HIS A 76 9.94 -17.17 -6.85
N HIS A 77 9.27 -16.01 -6.73
CA HIS A 77 9.88 -14.68 -6.62
C HIS A 77 9.92 -14.17 -5.17
N TYR A 78 9.97 -15.10 -4.18
CA TYR A 78 10.01 -14.70 -2.77
C TYR A 78 11.25 -13.87 -2.42
N ALA A 79 12.38 -14.13 -3.04
CA ALA A 79 13.61 -13.37 -2.83
C ALA A 79 13.50 -11.92 -3.36
N GLU A 80 12.67 -11.68 -4.35
CA GLU A 80 12.41 -10.36 -4.96
C GLU A 80 11.29 -9.57 -4.29
N PHE A 81 10.74 -10.06 -3.16
CA PHE A 81 9.63 -9.41 -2.47
C PHE A 81 9.86 -7.91 -2.27
N TRP A 82 11.04 -7.53 -1.78
CA TRP A 82 11.36 -6.14 -1.53
C TRP A 82 11.60 -5.35 -2.83
N ASP A 83 12.17 -5.96 -3.85
CA ASP A 83 12.33 -5.32 -5.16
C ASP A 83 10.95 -5.04 -5.79
N ILE A 84 9.96 -5.92 -5.58
CA ILE A 84 8.57 -5.71 -6.01
C ILE A 84 7.93 -4.53 -5.27
N VAL A 85 8.12 -4.44 -3.95
CA VAL A 85 7.62 -3.31 -3.14
C VAL A 85 8.24 -2.00 -3.59
N ILE A 86 9.56 -1.96 -3.79
CA ILE A 86 10.29 -0.78 -4.26
C ILE A 86 9.82 -0.38 -5.66
N GLN A 87 9.65 -1.35 -6.58
CA GLN A 87 9.17 -1.09 -7.93
C GLN A 87 7.79 -0.42 -7.93
N ASN A 88 6.85 -0.88 -7.09
CA ASN A 88 5.55 -0.22 -6.93
C ASN A 88 5.70 1.24 -6.46
N ILE A 89 6.64 1.51 -5.56
CA ILE A 89 6.92 2.86 -5.05
C ILE A 89 7.48 3.75 -6.16
N GLU A 90 8.44 3.26 -6.93
CA GLU A 90 9.09 4.01 -8.01
C GLU A 90 8.15 4.28 -9.21
N GLU A 91 7.21 3.38 -9.49
CA GLU A 91 6.21 3.54 -10.56
C GLU A 91 5.09 4.53 -10.22
N PHE A 92 4.83 4.76 -8.93
CA PHE A 92 3.70 5.57 -8.46
C PHE A 92 3.68 7.00 -9.01
N PRO A 93 4.78 7.81 -8.93
CA PRO A 93 4.74 9.19 -9.40
C PRO A 93 4.39 9.31 -10.88
N MET A 94 4.93 8.43 -11.70
CA MET A 94 4.67 8.39 -13.16
C MET A 94 3.19 8.13 -13.45
N LEU A 95 2.54 7.23 -12.71
CA LEU A 95 1.11 6.95 -12.87
C LEU A 95 0.26 8.14 -12.42
N VAL A 96 0.61 8.82 -11.31
CA VAL A 96 -0.09 10.04 -10.88
C VAL A 96 0.05 11.14 -11.91
N ASP A 97 1.27 11.39 -12.40
CA ASP A 97 1.57 12.44 -13.37
C ASP A 97 0.80 12.26 -14.68
N TYR A 98 0.56 11.01 -15.10
CA TYR A 98 -0.30 10.73 -16.25
C TYR A 98 -1.72 11.29 -16.06
N PHE A 99 -2.36 11.07 -14.90
CA PHE A 99 -3.70 11.57 -14.63
C PHE A 99 -3.72 13.09 -14.40
N VAL A 100 -2.69 13.63 -13.77
CA VAL A 100 -2.54 15.08 -13.57
C VAL A 100 -2.38 15.81 -14.91
N THR A 101 -1.52 15.31 -15.79
CA THR A 101 -1.30 15.89 -17.13
C THR A 101 -2.58 15.87 -17.99
N LYS A 102 -3.44 14.87 -17.79
CA LYS A 102 -4.74 14.79 -18.45
C LYS A 102 -5.83 15.63 -17.80
N GLY A 103 -5.53 16.34 -16.72
CA GLY A 103 -6.53 17.13 -15.97
C GLY A 103 -7.55 16.29 -15.22
N LEU A 104 -7.26 15.01 -14.95
CA LEU A 104 -8.17 14.07 -14.31
C LEU A 104 -7.90 13.91 -12.79
N ALA A 105 -6.78 14.42 -12.30
CA ALA A 105 -6.38 14.44 -10.90
C ALA A 105 -5.54 15.69 -10.57
N ASN A 106 -5.32 15.91 -9.27
CA ASN A 106 -4.40 16.93 -8.76
C ASN A 106 -3.60 16.30 -7.62
N TRP A 107 -2.28 16.54 -7.56
CA TRP A 107 -1.41 16.07 -6.48
C TRP A 107 -1.88 16.45 -5.07
N GLU A 108 -2.57 17.57 -4.90
CA GLU A 108 -3.14 17.99 -3.61
C GLU A 108 -4.20 17.03 -3.05
N HIS A 109 -4.75 16.14 -3.91
CA HIS A 109 -5.81 15.20 -3.56
C HIS A 109 -5.44 13.76 -3.97
N VAL A 110 -4.17 13.37 -3.74
CA VAL A 110 -3.68 12.02 -3.99
C VAL A 110 -3.55 11.26 -2.68
N GLY A 111 -4.08 10.04 -2.64
CA GLY A 111 -3.97 9.12 -1.52
C GLY A 111 -3.46 7.74 -1.95
N VAL A 112 -2.99 6.98 -0.97
CA VAL A 112 -2.50 5.62 -1.19
C VAL A 112 -3.06 4.67 -0.13
N THR A 113 -3.36 3.46 -0.55
CA THR A 113 -3.80 2.38 0.34
C THR A 113 -3.44 1.03 -0.28
N GLY A 114 -3.51 0.00 0.51
CA GLY A 114 -3.32 -1.37 0.08
C GLY A 114 -3.37 -2.33 1.25
N LEU A 115 -3.38 -3.62 0.93
CA LEU A 115 -3.46 -4.69 1.92
C LEU A 115 -2.21 -5.58 1.87
N SER A 116 -1.72 -6.06 3.04
CA SER A 116 -0.57 -6.96 3.15
C SER A 116 0.67 -6.35 2.46
N MET A 117 1.26 -6.97 1.43
CA MET A 117 2.30 -6.38 0.60
C MET A 117 1.93 -4.97 0.10
N GLY A 118 0.68 -4.76 -0.33
CA GLY A 118 0.18 -3.44 -0.71
C GLY A 118 0.11 -2.45 0.44
N GLY A 119 -0.16 -2.92 1.67
CA GLY A 119 -0.08 -2.13 2.90
C GLY A 119 1.36 -1.73 3.24
N ILE A 120 2.32 -2.64 3.04
CA ILE A 120 3.75 -2.36 3.15
C ILE A 120 4.17 -1.32 2.10
N THR A 121 3.82 -1.52 0.82
CA THR A 121 4.01 -0.53 -0.25
C THR A 121 3.46 0.85 0.13
N THR A 122 2.25 0.88 0.72
CA THR A 122 1.60 2.13 1.20
C THR A 122 2.46 2.86 2.23
N CYS A 123 3.06 2.15 3.20
CA CYS A 123 3.93 2.75 4.20
C CYS A 123 5.20 3.35 3.57
N GLY A 124 5.83 2.65 2.61
CA GLY A 124 7.00 3.16 1.91
C GLY A 124 6.70 4.37 1.03
N LEU A 125 5.57 4.36 0.33
CA LEU A 125 5.08 5.54 -0.41
C LEU A 125 4.85 6.73 0.51
N PHE A 126 4.25 6.50 1.68
CA PHE A 126 3.97 7.56 2.63
C PHE A 126 5.24 8.13 3.28
N ALA A 127 6.31 7.32 3.39
CA ALA A 127 7.63 7.77 3.83
C ALA A 127 8.39 8.58 2.75
N SER A 128 8.29 8.16 1.47
CA SER A 128 9.15 8.68 0.39
C SER A 128 8.50 9.76 -0.46
N GLU A 129 7.16 9.86 -0.50
CA GLU A 129 6.43 10.83 -1.33
C GLU A 129 5.62 11.82 -0.45
N PRO A 130 6.18 13.00 -0.16
CA PRO A 130 5.54 13.97 0.74
C PRO A 130 4.27 14.61 0.15
N ARG A 131 4.04 14.52 -1.17
CA ARG A 131 2.84 15.04 -1.84
C ARG A 131 1.60 14.18 -1.60
N ILE A 132 1.74 12.95 -1.09
CA ILE A 132 0.61 12.11 -0.71
C ILE A 132 -0.15 12.78 0.45
N LYS A 133 -1.42 13.08 0.25
CA LYS A 133 -2.27 13.77 1.21
C LYS A 133 -2.69 12.88 2.38
N ALA A 134 -3.04 11.63 2.12
CA ALA A 134 -3.48 10.67 3.14
C ALA A 134 -3.12 9.23 2.74
N ALA A 135 -2.92 8.38 3.73
CA ALA A 135 -2.63 6.95 3.51
C ALA A 135 -3.47 6.04 4.41
N SER A 136 -3.74 4.82 3.93
CA SER A 136 -4.39 3.78 4.72
C SER A 136 -3.66 2.44 4.54
N CYS A 137 -2.99 1.96 5.59
CA CYS A 137 -2.29 0.68 5.60
C CYS A 137 -3.21 -0.40 6.21
N LEU A 138 -3.59 -1.38 5.39
CA LEU A 138 -4.42 -2.51 5.83
C LEU A 138 -3.54 -3.76 5.98
N MET A 139 -3.42 -4.27 7.21
CA MET A 139 -2.60 -5.45 7.58
C MET A 139 -1.19 -5.46 6.96
N GLY A 140 -0.54 -4.29 6.92
CA GLY A 140 0.83 -4.12 6.46
C GLY A 140 1.80 -3.83 7.61
N ALA A 141 3.03 -3.46 7.29
CA ALA A 141 4.08 -3.17 8.26
C ALA A 141 4.74 -1.82 7.95
N PRO A 142 4.70 -0.83 8.87
CA PRO A 142 5.39 0.44 8.71
C PRO A 142 6.90 0.33 8.96
N ASN A 143 7.36 -0.63 9.77
CA ASN A 143 8.75 -0.87 10.14
C ASN A 143 9.37 -1.90 9.18
N TYR A 144 9.98 -1.43 8.10
CA TYR A 144 10.58 -2.31 7.09
C TYR A 144 11.73 -3.14 7.63
N SER A 145 12.61 -2.53 8.42
CA SER A 145 13.75 -3.21 9.01
C SER A 145 13.31 -4.38 9.91
N GLU A 146 12.33 -4.15 10.79
CA GLU A 146 11.80 -5.19 11.69
C GLU A 146 11.09 -6.30 10.90
N PHE A 147 10.29 -5.95 9.91
CA PHE A 147 9.59 -6.91 9.06
C PHE A 147 10.56 -7.72 8.20
N MET A 148 11.62 -7.08 7.68
CA MET A 148 12.67 -7.77 6.94
C MET A 148 13.40 -8.80 7.81
N ASP A 149 13.76 -8.46 9.06
CA ASP A 149 14.41 -9.37 9.98
C ASP A 149 13.53 -10.59 10.28
N MET A 150 12.22 -10.39 10.40
CA MET A 150 11.25 -11.47 10.53
C MET A 150 11.24 -12.36 9.27
N LEU A 151 11.15 -11.78 8.07
CA LEU A 151 11.15 -12.54 6.81
C LEU A 151 12.44 -13.34 6.63
N VAL A 152 13.60 -12.76 6.96
CA VAL A 152 14.89 -13.45 6.92
C VAL A 152 14.88 -14.63 7.88
N SER A 153 14.44 -14.43 9.14
CA SER A 153 14.36 -15.49 10.14
C SER A 153 13.44 -16.64 9.72
N GLU A 154 12.24 -16.31 9.20
CA GLU A 154 11.30 -17.32 8.73
C GLU A 154 11.82 -18.05 7.47
N GLY A 155 12.42 -17.32 6.53
CA GLY A 155 13.05 -17.89 5.34
C GLY A 155 14.20 -18.84 5.67
N GLN A 156 15.05 -18.48 6.62
CA GLN A 156 16.15 -19.34 7.10
C GLN A 156 15.62 -20.65 7.68
N LYS A 157 14.58 -20.59 8.53
CA LYS A 157 13.96 -21.78 9.11
C LYS A 157 13.32 -22.67 8.03
N ARG A 158 12.56 -22.07 7.11
CA ARG A 158 11.82 -22.79 6.06
C ARG A 158 12.74 -23.45 5.04
N LEU A 159 13.81 -22.76 4.64
CA LEU A 159 14.73 -23.22 3.60
C LEU A 159 15.92 -24.00 4.18
N ASN A 160 16.09 -24.04 5.50
CA ASN A 160 17.28 -24.56 6.19
C ASN A 160 18.59 -24.00 5.59
N PHE A 161 18.58 -22.70 5.32
CA PHE A 161 19.66 -21.96 4.66
C PHE A 161 19.89 -20.63 5.36
N THR A 162 21.15 -20.28 5.64
CA THR A 162 21.51 -18.98 6.23
C THR A 162 21.82 -17.99 5.12
N PHE A 163 21.05 -16.92 5.04
CA PHE A 163 21.33 -15.84 4.11
C PHE A 163 22.65 -15.15 4.46
N PRO A 164 23.54 -14.89 3.48
CA PRO A 164 24.76 -14.13 3.72
C PRO A 164 24.45 -12.74 4.30
N GLU A 165 25.16 -12.33 5.35
CA GLU A 165 24.96 -11.04 6.01
C GLU A 165 25.08 -9.86 5.02
N ALA A 166 26.05 -9.92 4.10
CA ALA A 166 26.22 -8.91 3.07
C ALA A 166 24.99 -8.77 2.14
N MET A 167 24.29 -9.87 1.86
CA MET A 167 23.05 -9.84 1.08
C MET A 167 21.93 -9.17 1.87
N VAL A 168 21.74 -9.54 3.13
CA VAL A 168 20.74 -8.95 4.03
C VAL A 168 20.99 -7.46 4.17
N GLU A 169 22.25 -7.04 4.39
CA GLU A 169 22.62 -5.64 4.54
C GLU A 169 22.39 -4.83 3.25
N THR A 170 22.65 -5.42 2.08
CA THR A 170 22.36 -4.77 0.79
C THR A 170 20.87 -4.48 0.64
N VAL A 171 20.00 -5.41 1.01
CA VAL A 171 18.55 -5.20 0.99
C VAL A 171 18.15 -4.14 2.01
N ARG A 172 18.71 -4.17 3.23
CA ARG A 172 18.45 -3.19 4.28
C ARG A 172 18.75 -1.77 3.81
N GLN A 173 19.91 -1.56 3.17
CA GLN A 173 20.30 -0.26 2.62
C GLN A 173 19.35 0.23 1.51
N LYS A 174 18.88 -0.67 0.64
CA LYS A 174 17.84 -0.33 -0.36
C LYS A 174 16.54 0.13 0.27
N LEU A 175 16.16 -0.42 1.43
CA LEU A 175 14.91 -0.13 2.11
C LEU A 175 14.95 1.16 2.95
N GLU A 176 16.12 1.61 3.34
CA GLU A 176 16.32 2.77 4.22
C GLU A 176 15.48 4.01 3.84
N PRO A 177 15.44 4.45 2.57
CA PRO A 177 14.67 5.63 2.17
C PRO A 177 13.14 5.48 2.34
N TYR A 178 12.65 4.24 2.40
CA TYR A 178 11.25 3.86 2.42
C TYR A 178 10.76 3.37 3.79
N ASP A 179 11.66 3.21 4.77
CA ASP A 179 11.34 2.66 6.08
C ASP A 179 10.71 3.74 6.99
N LEU A 180 9.38 3.77 7.04
CA LEU A 180 8.64 4.70 7.90
C LEU A 180 8.91 4.46 9.40
N GLY A 181 9.31 3.25 9.77
CA GLY A 181 9.68 2.91 11.16
C GLY A 181 10.96 3.59 11.62
N ARG A 182 11.87 3.90 10.71
CA ARG A 182 13.13 4.62 10.99
C ARG A 182 12.96 6.14 11.07
N GLU A 183 12.06 6.68 10.26
CA GLU A 183 11.82 8.12 10.14
C GLU A 183 10.31 8.42 10.24
N PRO A 184 9.68 8.13 11.39
CA PRO A 184 8.23 8.29 11.58
C PRO A 184 7.76 9.74 11.45
N GLU A 185 8.65 10.72 11.67
CA GLU A 185 8.39 12.15 11.44
C GLU A 185 8.06 12.47 9.97
N LYS A 186 8.39 11.60 9.03
CA LYS A 186 7.96 11.70 7.62
C LYS A 186 6.44 11.59 7.45
N ILE A 187 5.69 11.13 8.47
CA ILE A 187 4.22 11.26 8.51
C ILE A 187 3.80 12.73 8.37
N ALA A 188 4.58 13.64 8.97
CA ALA A 188 4.45 15.09 8.80
C ALA A 188 3.03 15.63 9.10
N GLY A 189 2.32 15.06 10.07
CA GLY A 189 0.95 15.44 10.42
C GLY A 189 -0.11 15.08 9.38
N ARG A 190 0.24 14.34 8.34
CA ARG A 190 -0.73 13.86 7.33
C ARG A 190 -1.63 12.78 7.92
N PRO A 191 -2.91 12.66 7.47
CA PRO A 191 -3.80 11.61 7.92
C PRO A 191 -3.26 10.22 7.56
N PHE A 192 -3.15 9.35 8.56
CA PHE A 192 -2.70 7.99 8.37
C PHE A 192 -3.62 7.00 9.12
N HIS A 193 -4.37 6.22 8.36
CA HIS A 193 -5.21 5.16 8.88
C HIS A 193 -4.46 3.83 8.85
N LEU A 194 -4.51 3.09 9.95
CA LEU A 194 -3.95 1.76 10.09
C LEU A 194 -5.08 0.80 10.52
N TRP A 195 -5.20 -0.32 9.86
CA TRP A 195 -6.04 -1.42 10.31
C TRP A 195 -5.23 -2.70 10.38
N HIS A 196 -5.47 -3.50 11.43
CA HIS A 196 -4.83 -4.81 11.57
C HIS A 196 -5.70 -5.79 12.36
N GLY A 197 -5.76 -7.05 11.89
CA GLY A 197 -6.38 -8.16 12.61
C GLY A 197 -5.48 -8.64 13.75
N ARG A 198 -6.05 -8.83 14.95
CA ARG A 198 -5.28 -9.28 16.13
C ARG A 198 -4.76 -10.70 15.99
N GLN A 199 -5.41 -11.54 15.17
CA GLN A 199 -5.08 -12.94 14.94
C GLN A 199 -4.27 -13.13 13.64
N ASP A 200 -3.72 -12.05 13.07
CA ASP A 200 -2.92 -12.11 11.85
C ASP A 200 -1.63 -12.92 12.08
N GLY A 201 -1.57 -14.10 11.45
CA GLY A 201 -0.44 -15.02 11.51
C GLY A 201 0.56 -14.85 10.35
N VAL A 202 0.36 -13.88 9.44
CA VAL A 202 1.22 -13.63 8.26
C VAL A 202 2.05 -12.37 8.44
N VAL A 203 1.39 -11.23 8.67
CA VAL A 203 2.03 -9.99 9.06
C VAL A 203 1.67 -9.73 10.52
N PRO A 204 2.62 -9.78 11.46
CA PRO A 204 2.30 -9.69 12.88
C PRO A 204 1.61 -8.37 13.26
N PHE A 205 0.57 -8.48 14.09
CA PHE A 205 -0.18 -7.34 14.61
C PHE A 205 0.67 -6.41 15.50
N GLN A 206 1.48 -6.99 16.38
CA GLN A 206 2.16 -6.26 17.44
C GLN A 206 3.12 -5.15 16.95
N PRO A 207 3.97 -5.34 15.93
CA PRO A 207 4.84 -4.28 15.45
C PRO A 207 4.07 -3.05 14.96
N THR A 208 2.99 -3.25 14.18
CA THR A 208 2.17 -2.15 13.65
C THR A 208 1.40 -1.44 14.77
N TYR A 209 0.88 -2.18 15.75
CA TYR A 209 0.22 -1.61 16.92
C TYR A 209 1.20 -0.85 17.83
N HIS A 210 2.41 -1.37 18.00
CA HIS A 210 3.47 -0.68 18.75
C HIS A 210 3.87 0.63 18.06
N PHE A 211 4.10 0.61 16.74
CA PHE A 211 4.36 1.80 15.94
C PHE A 211 3.30 2.89 16.18
N TYR A 212 2.02 2.53 16.04
CA TYR A 212 0.92 3.47 16.30
C TYR A 212 0.98 4.05 17.71
N ASN A 213 1.09 3.20 18.74
CA ASN A 213 1.08 3.66 20.14
C ASN A 213 2.25 4.56 20.49
N THR A 214 3.42 4.32 19.91
CA THR A 214 4.62 5.14 20.11
C THR A 214 4.47 6.53 19.50
N HIS A 215 3.83 6.63 18.32
CA HIS A 215 3.88 7.86 17.53
C HIS A 215 2.58 8.68 17.51
N LYS A 216 1.43 8.13 17.96
CA LYS A 216 0.11 8.79 17.86
C LYS A 216 -0.02 10.11 18.63
N ASN A 217 0.80 10.33 19.65
CA ASN A 217 0.78 11.54 20.48
C ASN A 217 1.84 12.57 20.05
N GLU A 218 2.75 12.20 19.14
CA GLU A 218 3.71 13.13 18.58
C GLU A 218 3.02 14.09 17.59
N GLU A 219 3.58 15.29 17.42
CA GLU A 219 2.99 16.30 16.53
C GLU A 219 2.77 15.75 15.11
N TYR A 220 3.75 15.03 14.58
CA TYR A 220 3.66 14.41 13.26
C TYR A 220 2.65 13.26 13.20
N GLY A 221 2.35 12.57 14.31
CA GLY A 221 1.48 11.40 14.39
C GLY A 221 0.03 11.68 14.83
N ARG A 222 -0.30 12.90 15.26
CA ARG A 222 -1.61 13.24 15.86
C ARG A 222 -2.85 12.96 14.99
N ARG A 223 -2.67 12.78 13.68
CA ARG A 223 -3.75 12.42 12.75
C ARG A 223 -3.73 10.93 12.37
N MET A 224 -2.95 10.13 13.08
CA MET A 224 -3.02 8.68 12.94
C MET A 224 -4.29 8.15 13.59
N ARG A 225 -4.89 7.15 12.93
CA ARG A 225 -6.02 6.36 13.46
C ARG A 225 -5.67 4.89 13.36
N PHE A 226 -6.03 4.11 14.36
CA PHE A 226 -5.80 2.66 14.36
C PHE A 226 -7.10 1.92 14.69
N THR A 227 -7.50 1.02 13.81
CA THR A 227 -8.61 0.10 14.03
C THR A 227 -8.06 -1.32 14.15
N ALA A 228 -8.46 -2.04 15.19
CA ALA A 228 -8.10 -3.44 15.41
C ALA A 228 -9.36 -4.29 15.57
N THR A 229 -9.39 -5.40 14.87
CA THR A 229 -10.47 -6.40 14.95
C THR A 229 -9.91 -7.78 15.29
N ASP A 230 -10.76 -8.73 15.63
CA ASP A 230 -10.34 -10.10 15.97
C ASP A 230 -10.23 -11.01 14.72
N ASP A 231 -9.93 -10.40 13.58
CA ASP A 231 -9.73 -11.08 12.31
C ASP A 231 -8.29 -11.61 12.16
N GLU A 232 -8.15 -12.59 11.26
CA GLU A 232 -6.89 -13.12 10.76
C GLU A 232 -6.34 -12.23 9.62
N HIS A 233 -5.43 -12.76 8.76
CA HIS A 233 -4.86 -12.06 7.60
C HIS A 233 -5.88 -11.89 6.46
N LYS A 234 -6.98 -11.19 6.72
CA LYS A 234 -8.05 -10.93 5.76
C LYS A 234 -8.81 -9.66 6.12
N VAL A 235 -8.86 -8.71 5.19
CA VAL A 235 -9.59 -7.44 5.37
C VAL A 235 -11.10 -7.69 5.34
N PRO A 236 -11.84 -7.44 6.46
CA PRO A 236 -13.30 -7.51 6.45
C PRO A 236 -13.90 -6.40 5.59
N TYR A 237 -15.10 -6.65 5.04
CA TYR A 237 -15.78 -5.64 4.22
C TYR A 237 -16.09 -4.35 5.00
N THR A 238 -16.34 -4.45 6.31
CA THR A 238 -16.54 -3.29 7.20
C THR A 238 -15.33 -2.36 7.20
N ILE A 239 -14.12 -2.91 7.15
CA ILE A 239 -12.86 -2.14 7.07
C ILE A 239 -12.69 -1.51 5.69
N THR A 240 -13.13 -2.17 4.62
CA THR A 240 -13.18 -1.56 3.28
C THR A 240 -14.06 -0.31 3.28
N LEU A 241 -15.22 -0.37 3.95
CA LEU A 241 -16.12 0.78 4.11
C LEU A 241 -15.52 1.87 4.99
N GLU A 242 -14.82 1.50 6.07
CA GLU A 242 -14.13 2.45 6.96
C GLU A 242 -13.02 3.20 6.18
N MET A 243 -12.16 2.47 5.48
CA MET A 243 -11.10 3.01 4.63
C MET A 243 -11.66 3.96 3.57
N SER A 244 -12.74 3.59 2.88
CA SER A 244 -13.33 4.44 1.85
C SER A 244 -13.90 5.75 2.42
N ARG A 245 -14.53 5.71 3.60
CA ARG A 245 -15.02 6.89 4.32
C ARG A 245 -13.86 7.76 4.83
N PHE A 246 -12.79 7.14 5.35
CA PHE A 246 -11.58 7.86 5.74
C PHE A 246 -11.05 8.70 4.58
N PHE A 247 -10.90 8.13 3.37
CA PHE A 247 -10.47 8.92 2.23
C PHE A 247 -11.49 10.00 1.85
N ARG A 248 -12.78 9.73 1.91
CA ARG A 248 -13.81 10.77 1.70
C ARG A 248 -13.61 11.97 2.62
N GLU A 249 -13.41 11.71 3.93
CA GLU A 249 -13.19 12.76 4.94
C GLU A 249 -11.90 13.56 4.70
N GLN A 250 -10.85 12.93 4.16
CA GLN A 250 -9.54 13.57 4.02
C GLN A 250 -9.33 14.24 2.66
N MET A 251 -10.11 13.87 1.64
CA MET A 251 -9.92 14.35 0.26
C MET A 251 -10.85 15.49 -0.13
N PHE A 252 -11.93 15.66 0.59
CA PHE A 252 -12.94 16.72 0.37
C PHE A 252 -13.08 17.62 1.59
#